data_9b79b12ea578f29ce2adf95bc3f80cf7
#
_entry.id   9b79b12ea578f29ce2adf95bc3f80cf7
#
_cell.length_a   1.000
_cell.length_b   1.000
_cell.length_c   1.000
_cell.angle_alpha   90.00
_cell.angle_beta   90.00
_cell.angle_gamma   90.00
#
_symmetry.space_group_name_H-M   'P 1'
#
loop_
_entity.id
_entity.type
_entity.pdbx_description
1 polymer ?
#
loop_
_entity_poly.entity_id
_entity_poly.type
_entity_poly.pdbx_seq_one_letter_code
_entity_poly.pdbx_strand_id
1 'polypeptide(L)'
;RASFATGRYVHDIGYWDNAIAYDGRVKGWGHHLQDAGVCVESIGKLHYRLDEDPTGFDRRHLPMHIKDGVGMIHMSVRKQFPDFTPPPRKKDGGLASIVFGAGRGESEYTRYDRKVAELSCEWLIDAAVRQEPWVLFVSFVTPHYPLMAPAEFFDLYDVDAMPMPKLDHRTDFQHHPWFAEYFADQAREDASDEQHRVAAAGYLGLCSFSDAMVGQVLQTLES
;
A
#
# COMPACT_ATOMS: atom_id res chain seq x y z
N ARG A 1 -5.05 8.10 -0.73
CA ARG A 1 -3.84 8.79 -0.25
C ARG A 1 -3.95 10.30 -0.37
N ALA A 2 -4.49 10.85 -1.47
CA ALA A 2 -4.70 12.30 -1.59
C ALA A 2 -5.59 12.85 -0.47
N SER A 3 -6.70 12.18 -0.15
CA SER A 3 -7.56 12.57 0.98
C SER A 3 -6.84 12.55 2.33
N PHE A 4 -5.98 11.57 2.56
CA PHE A 4 -5.13 11.53 3.75
C PHE A 4 -4.16 12.72 3.79
N ALA A 5 -3.49 13.01 2.66
CA ALA A 5 -2.55 14.12 2.59
C ALA A 5 -3.22 15.48 2.80
N THR A 6 -4.44 15.68 2.29
CA THR A 6 -5.10 16.98 2.25
C THR A 6 -6.16 17.19 3.33
N GLY A 7 -6.60 16.13 4.00
CA GLY A 7 -7.75 16.18 4.92
C GLY A 7 -9.09 16.47 4.24
N ARG A 8 -9.17 16.33 2.89
CA ARG A 8 -10.36 16.70 2.11
C ARG A 8 -10.97 15.52 1.39
N TYR A 9 -12.22 15.60 1.09
CA TYR A 9 -12.94 14.56 0.34
C TYR A 9 -12.49 14.50 -1.13
N VAL A 10 -12.48 13.29 -1.70
CA VAL A 10 -12.05 13.06 -3.09
C VAL A 10 -12.85 13.89 -4.12
N HIS A 11 -14.15 14.11 -3.86
CA HIS A 11 -15.01 14.91 -4.76
C HIS A 11 -14.68 16.40 -4.75
N ASP A 12 -14.06 16.91 -3.68
CA ASP A 12 -13.61 18.31 -3.60
C ASP A 12 -12.28 18.53 -4.30
N ILE A 13 -11.41 17.52 -4.26
CA ILE A 13 -10.03 17.64 -4.75
C ILE A 13 -9.77 16.96 -6.10
N GLY A 14 -10.73 16.17 -6.59
CA GLY A 14 -10.69 15.54 -7.91
C GLY A 14 -9.75 14.36 -8.08
N TYR A 15 -9.16 13.82 -7.00
CA TYR A 15 -8.34 12.60 -7.04
C TYR A 15 -9.21 11.36 -6.80
N TRP A 16 -9.99 10.99 -7.82
CA TRP A 16 -11.06 10.00 -7.70
C TRP A 16 -10.58 8.57 -7.46
N ASP A 17 -9.43 8.24 -8.02
CA ASP A 17 -8.87 6.89 -8.03
C ASP A 17 -7.35 6.92 -8.27
N ASN A 18 -6.73 5.74 -8.37
CA ASN A 18 -5.29 5.63 -8.59
C ASN A 18 -4.83 6.01 -10.00
N ALA A 19 -5.75 6.26 -10.95
CA ALA A 19 -5.36 6.72 -12.28
C ALA A 19 -4.82 8.15 -12.23
N ILE A 20 -5.32 8.99 -11.31
CA ILE A 20 -4.78 10.32 -11.03
C ILE A 20 -4.25 10.35 -9.60
N ALA A 21 -2.94 10.21 -9.47
CA ALA A 21 -2.26 10.26 -8.19
C ALA A 21 -2.04 11.68 -7.69
N TYR A 22 -1.85 11.80 -6.38
CA TYR A 22 -1.56 13.08 -5.74
C TYR A 22 -0.28 13.69 -6.27
N ASP A 23 -0.34 14.96 -6.68
CA ASP A 23 0.73 15.73 -7.31
C ASP A 23 1.04 17.05 -6.58
N GLY A 24 0.46 17.26 -5.40
CA GLY A 24 0.72 18.45 -4.60
C GLY A 24 -0.05 19.71 -5.00
N ARG A 25 -0.83 19.73 -6.11
CA ARG A 25 -1.61 20.93 -6.52
C ARG A 25 -2.64 21.39 -5.49
N VAL A 26 -3.07 20.50 -4.61
CA VAL A 26 -3.85 20.82 -3.42
C VAL A 26 -2.93 20.68 -2.22
N LYS A 27 -2.72 21.75 -1.45
CA LYS A 27 -1.86 21.69 -0.27
C LYS A 27 -2.34 20.63 0.71
N GLY A 28 -1.41 19.79 1.16
CA GLY A 28 -1.60 18.79 2.20
C GLY A 28 -0.97 19.23 3.52
N TRP A 29 -1.08 18.38 4.53
CA TRP A 29 -0.56 18.63 5.86
C TRP A 29 0.96 18.96 5.86
N GLY A 30 1.74 18.29 5.01
CA GLY A 30 3.18 18.56 4.89
C GLY A 30 3.47 20.00 4.46
N HIS A 31 2.73 20.53 3.47
CA HIS A 31 2.90 21.93 3.04
C HIS A 31 2.58 22.93 4.18
N HIS A 32 1.55 22.64 4.98
CA HIS A 32 1.20 23.53 6.12
C HIS A 32 2.26 23.52 7.19
N LEU A 33 2.93 22.38 7.43
CA LEU A 33 4.06 22.30 8.35
C LEU A 33 5.28 23.02 7.79
N GLN A 34 5.60 22.88 6.51
CA GLN A 34 6.67 23.62 5.84
C GLN A 34 6.42 25.15 5.89
N ASP A 35 5.17 25.57 5.62
CA ASP A 35 4.78 26.99 5.75
C ASP A 35 4.98 27.52 7.18
N ALA A 36 4.96 26.65 8.20
CA ALA A 36 5.23 26.96 9.60
C ALA A 36 6.72 26.80 10.01
N GLY A 37 7.61 26.51 9.05
CA GLY A 37 9.05 26.37 9.30
C GLY A 37 9.46 25.00 9.89
N VAL A 38 8.60 23.98 9.80
CA VAL A 38 8.90 22.62 10.24
C VAL A 38 9.51 21.83 9.09
N CYS A 39 10.65 21.18 9.34
CA CYS A 39 11.24 20.24 8.38
C CYS A 39 10.38 18.97 8.27
N VAL A 40 9.96 18.62 7.06
CA VAL A 40 9.07 17.47 6.80
C VAL A 40 9.76 16.49 5.87
N GLU A 41 10.07 15.31 6.35
CA GLU A 41 10.70 14.26 5.54
C GLU A 41 9.83 12.99 5.49
N SER A 42 10.01 12.17 4.46
CA SER A 42 9.34 10.88 4.37
C SER A 42 10.31 9.76 4.04
N ILE A 43 10.04 8.58 4.59
CA ILE A 43 10.73 7.33 4.27
C ILE A 43 9.69 6.29 3.87
N GLY A 44 9.81 5.76 2.65
CA GLY A 44 8.96 4.67 2.19
C GLY A 44 7.83 5.07 1.25
N LYS A 45 6.78 4.26 1.19
CA LYS A 45 5.74 4.32 0.16
C LYS A 45 4.85 5.55 0.27
N LEU A 46 4.89 6.40 -0.71
CA LEU A 46 3.96 7.52 -0.87
C LEU A 46 2.80 7.17 -1.81
N HIS A 47 3.06 6.47 -2.90
CA HIS A 47 2.08 6.17 -3.95
C HIS A 47 1.44 7.45 -4.50
N TYR A 48 2.27 8.50 -4.64
CA TYR A 48 1.98 9.77 -5.27
C TYR A 48 2.40 9.72 -6.75
N ARG A 49 2.22 10.80 -7.48
CA ARG A 49 2.45 10.80 -8.93
C ARG A 49 3.93 10.61 -9.27
N LEU A 50 4.77 11.60 -8.97
CA LEU A 50 6.19 11.62 -9.31
C LEU A 50 7.03 12.19 -8.15
N ASP A 51 8.32 11.91 -8.15
CA ASP A 51 9.22 12.40 -7.12
C ASP A 51 9.48 13.91 -7.22
N GLU A 52 9.37 14.49 -8.43
CA GLU A 52 9.55 15.92 -8.67
C GLU A 52 8.35 16.77 -8.22
N ASP A 53 7.22 16.14 -7.93
CA ASP A 53 6.02 16.87 -7.54
C ASP A 53 6.18 17.51 -6.15
N PRO A 54 5.69 18.76 -5.96
CA PRO A 54 5.77 19.45 -4.69
C PRO A 54 4.69 18.93 -3.72
N THR A 55 4.95 17.79 -3.09
CA THR A 55 3.96 17.06 -2.27
C THR A 55 4.04 17.33 -0.78
N GLY A 56 4.80 18.37 -0.37
CA GLY A 56 4.90 18.81 1.03
C GLY A 56 5.96 18.07 1.84
N PHE A 57 7.00 17.53 1.17
CA PHE A 57 8.17 16.95 1.83
C PHE A 57 9.44 17.66 1.36
N ASP A 58 10.32 18.03 2.30
CA ASP A 58 11.64 18.60 2.03
C ASP A 58 12.57 17.54 1.44
N ARG A 59 12.46 16.32 1.95
CA ARG A 59 13.19 15.14 1.44
C ARG A 59 12.30 13.91 1.46
N ARG A 60 12.51 13.06 0.48
CA ARG A 60 11.85 11.75 0.35
C ARG A 60 12.92 10.67 0.19
N HIS A 61 12.91 9.70 1.10
CA HIS A 61 13.86 8.60 1.11
C HIS A 61 13.13 7.32 0.68
N LEU A 62 13.68 6.59 -0.27
CA LEU A 62 13.06 5.39 -0.85
C LEU A 62 11.59 5.60 -1.25
N PRO A 63 11.21 6.69 -1.91
CA PRO A 63 9.81 6.88 -2.25
C PRO A 63 9.36 5.81 -3.24
N MET A 64 8.20 5.22 -2.97
CA MET A 64 7.52 4.35 -3.91
C MET A 64 6.32 5.11 -4.48
N HIS A 65 6.47 5.61 -5.70
CA HIS A 65 5.45 6.32 -6.44
C HIS A 65 4.67 5.41 -7.40
N ILE A 66 3.66 5.97 -8.05
CA ILE A 66 2.97 5.31 -9.15
C ILE A 66 3.93 5.22 -10.34
N LYS A 67 3.98 4.04 -10.95
CA LYS A 67 4.81 3.82 -12.13
C LYS A 67 4.41 4.78 -13.25
N ASP A 68 5.39 5.50 -13.80
CA ASP A 68 5.22 6.47 -14.90
C ASP A 68 4.19 7.58 -14.59
N GLY A 69 3.85 7.81 -13.31
CA GLY A 69 2.95 8.88 -12.86
C GLY A 69 1.47 8.66 -13.17
N VAL A 70 1.11 7.56 -13.80
CA VAL A 70 -0.28 7.23 -14.16
C VAL A 70 -0.60 5.79 -13.74
N GLY A 71 -1.45 5.63 -12.75
CA GLY A 71 -1.85 4.34 -12.22
C GLY A 71 -3.13 3.82 -12.86
N MET A 72 -3.32 2.53 -12.82
CA MET A 72 -4.55 1.74 -13.04
C MET A 72 -5.67 2.43 -13.86
N ILE A 73 -5.34 2.98 -15.05
CA ILE A 73 -6.29 3.75 -15.90
C ILE A 73 -7.55 2.93 -16.23
N HIS A 74 -7.38 1.60 -16.41
CA HIS A 74 -8.49 0.68 -16.70
C HIS A 74 -9.52 0.58 -15.57
N MET A 75 -9.17 1.04 -14.36
CA MET A 75 -10.05 1.10 -13.20
C MET A 75 -10.58 2.52 -12.94
N SER A 76 -10.28 3.48 -13.84
CA SER A 76 -10.69 4.86 -13.62
C SER A 76 -12.20 5.02 -13.62
N VAL A 77 -12.73 5.43 -12.46
CA VAL A 77 -14.16 5.57 -12.20
C VAL A 77 -14.79 6.69 -13.05
N ARG A 78 -13.99 7.70 -13.39
CA ARG A 78 -14.45 8.92 -14.11
C ARG A 78 -14.03 8.97 -15.58
N LYS A 79 -13.49 7.88 -16.13
CA LYS A 79 -13.02 7.83 -17.53
C LYS A 79 -12.18 9.05 -17.92
N GLN A 80 -11.25 9.42 -17.04
CA GLN A 80 -10.41 10.61 -17.17
C GLN A 80 -9.43 10.52 -18.35
N PHE A 81 -9.31 9.36 -18.94
CA PHE A 81 -8.47 9.07 -20.10
C PHE A 81 -9.34 8.41 -21.19
N PRO A 82 -10.20 9.19 -21.89
CA PRO A 82 -11.18 8.63 -22.83
C PRO A 82 -10.55 7.88 -24.00
N ASP A 83 -9.34 8.25 -24.41
CA ASP A 83 -8.61 7.63 -25.52
C ASP A 83 -7.74 6.45 -25.08
N PHE A 84 -7.76 6.10 -23.80
CA PHE A 84 -6.98 4.97 -23.29
C PHE A 84 -7.67 3.64 -23.63
N THR A 85 -6.97 2.82 -24.40
CA THR A 85 -7.33 1.43 -24.62
C THR A 85 -6.53 0.55 -23.66
N PRO A 86 -7.17 -0.11 -22.69
CA PRO A 86 -6.43 -0.97 -21.77
C PRO A 86 -5.74 -2.10 -22.55
N PRO A 87 -4.50 -2.46 -22.19
CA PRO A 87 -3.85 -3.62 -22.77
C PRO A 87 -4.66 -4.88 -22.46
N PRO A 88 -4.59 -5.90 -23.33
CA PRO A 88 -5.26 -7.17 -23.07
C PRO A 88 -4.79 -7.71 -21.70
N ARG A 89 -5.76 -8.11 -20.87
CA ARG A 89 -5.46 -8.64 -19.54
C ARG A 89 -4.68 -9.95 -19.66
N LYS A 90 -3.63 -10.07 -18.87
CA LYS A 90 -2.91 -11.34 -18.74
C LYS A 90 -3.83 -12.34 -18.03
N LYS A 91 -3.96 -13.55 -18.60
CA LYS A 91 -4.76 -14.63 -18.00
C LYS A 91 -4.27 -15.03 -16.60
N ASP A 92 -2.98 -14.80 -16.33
CA ASP A 92 -2.29 -15.22 -15.10
C ASP A 92 -2.23 -14.10 -14.05
N GLY A 93 -2.91 -12.99 -14.25
CA GLY A 93 -2.93 -11.84 -13.36
C GLY A 93 -4.31 -11.60 -12.75
N GLY A 94 -4.38 -10.76 -11.76
CA GLY A 94 -5.62 -10.34 -11.12
C GLY A 94 -5.79 -10.94 -9.72
N LEU A 95 -7.03 -11.00 -9.23
CA LEU A 95 -7.32 -11.41 -7.85
C LEU A 95 -6.91 -12.86 -7.55
N ALA A 96 -6.97 -13.75 -8.56
CA ALA A 96 -6.51 -15.12 -8.41
C ALA A 96 -5.04 -15.20 -8.01
N SER A 97 -4.17 -14.36 -8.59
CA SER A 97 -2.74 -14.33 -8.25
C SER A 97 -2.47 -13.95 -6.80
N ILE A 98 -3.39 -13.26 -6.13
CA ILE A 98 -3.26 -12.92 -4.72
C ILE A 98 -3.32 -14.18 -3.85
N VAL A 99 -4.27 -15.06 -4.12
CA VAL A 99 -4.44 -16.30 -3.37
C VAL A 99 -3.39 -17.34 -3.76
N PHE A 100 -3.19 -17.56 -5.07
CA PHE A 100 -2.23 -18.55 -5.58
C PHE A 100 -0.76 -18.18 -5.32
N GLY A 101 -0.44 -16.89 -5.16
CA GLY A 101 0.89 -16.41 -4.80
C GLY A 101 1.11 -16.25 -3.30
N ALA A 102 0.15 -16.67 -2.49
CA ALA A 102 0.26 -16.56 -1.03
C ALA A 102 1.13 -17.67 -0.43
N GLY A 103 1.73 -17.39 0.73
CA GLY A 103 2.44 -18.41 1.49
C GLY A 103 3.64 -17.89 2.25
N ARG A 104 4.52 -18.85 2.57
CA ARG A 104 5.75 -18.67 3.34
C ARG A 104 6.89 -18.24 2.44
N GLY A 105 7.49 -17.09 2.69
CA GLY A 105 8.64 -16.60 1.93
C GLY A 105 8.85 -15.10 1.99
N GLU A 106 9.85 -14.63 1.27
CA GLU A 106 10.19 -13.21 1.15
C GLU A 106 9.69 -12.64 -0.18
N SER A 107 9.05 -11.48 -0.15
CA SER A 107 8.66 -10.71 -1.33
C SER A 107 9.57 -9.49 -1.54
N GLU A 108 9.42 -8.81 -2.66
CA GLU A 108 10.06 -7.49 -2.85
C GLU A 108 9.56 -6.47 -1.81
N TYR A 109 8.29 -6.57 -1.40
CA TYR A 109 7.71 -5.65 -0.42
C TYR A 109 8.20 -5.91 0.99
N THR A 110 8.42 -7.16 1.40
CA THR A 110 9.01 -7.44 2.71
C THR A 110 10.45 -6.96 2.80
N ARG A 111 11.25 -7.16 1.74
CA ARG A 111 12.61 -6.61 1.66
C ARG A 111 12.64 -5.09 1.66
N TYR A 112 11.72 -4.47 0.93
CA TYR A 112 11.58 -3.01 0.91
C TYR A 112 11.22 -2.46 2.30
N ASP A 113 10.25 -3.06 2.98
CA ASP A 113 9.83 -2.60 4.31
C ASP A 113 10.91 -2.78 5.37
N ARG A 114 11.73 -3.84 5.30
CA ARG A 114 12.93 -3.95 6.15
C ARG A 114 13.89 -2.77 5.93
N LYS A 115 14.09 -2.36 4.66
CA LYS A 115 14.94 -1.21 4.35
C LYS A 115 14.33 0.12 4.80
N VAL A 116 13.01 0.26 4.72
CA VAL A 116 12.29 1.42 5.28
C VAL A 116 12.50 1.51 6.79
N ALA A 117 12.37 0.40 7.52
CA ALA A 117 12.61 0.37 8.97
C ALA A 117 14.05 0.74 9.31
N GLU A 118 15.03 0.12 8.64
CA GLU A 118 16.46 0.41 8.83
C GLU A 118 16.77 1.90 8.64
N LEU A 119 16.39 2.48 7.50
CA LEU A 119 16.61 3.90 7.21
C LEU A 119 15.88 4.82 8.18
N SER A 120 14.71 4.41 8.66
CA SER A 120 13.97 5.21 9.65
C SER A 120 14.70 5.23 10.98
N CYS A 121 15.28 4.11 11.41
CA CYS A 121 16.09 4.05 12.62
C CYS A 121 17.37 4.91 12.47
N GLU A 122 18.10 4.80 11.35
CA GLU A 122 19.26 5.61 11.05
C GLU A 122 18.91 7.10 11.09
N TRP A 123 17.82 7.50 10.43
CA TRP A 123 17.34 8.87 10.38
C TRP A 123 16.99 9.41 11.78
N LEU A 124 16.32 8.62 12.62
CA LEU A 124 15.96 9.00 14.00
C LEU A 124 17.19 9.23 14.88
N ILE A 125 18.22 8.37 14.76
CA ILE A 125 19.49 8.53 15.46
C ILE A 125 20.15 9.85 15.07
N ASP A 126 20.19 10.17 13.77
CA ASP A 126 20.75 11.42 13.27
C ASP A 126 19.90 12.64 13.67
N ALA A 127 18.59 12.44 13.80
CA ALA A 127 17.67 13.51 14.21
C ALA A 127 17.72 13.84 15.70
N ALA A 128 18.20 12.93 16.55
CA ALA A 128 18.25 13.12 18.01
C ALA A 128 19.04 14.37 18.46
N VAL A 129 19.98 14.84 17.64
CA VAL A 129 20.80 16.04 17.93
C VAL A 129 20.26 17.31 17.27
N ARG A 130 19.19 17.23 16.47
CA ARG A 130 18.58 18.40 15.80
C ARG A 130 17.88 19.28 16.83
N GLN A 131 17.98 20.58 16.65
CA GLN A 131 17.32 21.57 17.54
C GLN A 131 16.01 22.08 16.92
N GLU A 132 15.92 22.07 15.60
CA GLU A 132 14.76 22.53 14.87
C GLU A 132 13.66 21.46 14.90
N PRO A 133 12.38 21.86 14.91
CA PRO A 133 11.27 20.91 14.85
C PRO A 133 11.24 20.17 13.53
N TRP A 134 10.96 18.89 13.59
CA TRP A 134 10.85 18.04 12.43
C TRP A 134 9.66 17.08 12.50
N VAL A 135 9.24 16.62 11.35
CA VAL A 135 8.26 15.53 11.20
C VAL A 135 8.81 14.51 10.21
N LEU A 136 8.84 13.25 10.63
CA LEU A 136 9.16 12.12 9.78
C LEU A 136 7.90 11.30 9.49
N PHE A 137 7.57 11.13 8.21
CA PHE A 137 6.49 10.25 7.77
C PHE A 137 7.07 8.91 7.30
N VAL A 138 6.92 7.87 8.11
CA VAL A 138 7.34 6.50 7.75
C VAL A 138 6.16 5.74 7.18
N SER A 139 6.32 5.11 6.02
CA SER A 139 5.23 4.42 5.35
C SER A 139 5.66 3.08 4.74
N PHE A 140 5.14 2.00 5.31
CA PHE A 140 5.34 0.63 4.85
C PHE A 140 4.38 0.23 3.73
N VAL A 141 4.70 -0.83 3.00
CA VAL A 141 3.84 -1.43 1.96
C VAL A 141 2.97 -2.54 2.54
N THR A 142 3.57 -3.41 3.36
CA THR A 142 2.86 -4.52 3.97
C THR A 142 1.76 -4.02 4.92
N PRO A 143 0.66 -4.75 5.04
CA PRO A 143 0.34 -6.08 4.53
C PRO A 143 -0.30 -6.13 3.12
N HIS A 144 0.08 -5.25 2.20
CA HIS A 144 -0.37 -5.31 0.81
C HIS A 144 0.12 -6.62 0.15
N TYR A 145 -0.69 -7.19 -0.75
CA TYR A 145 -0.27 -8.36 -1.51
C TYR A 145 1.01 -8.09 -2.35
N PRO A 146 1.82 -9.16 -2.68
CA PRO A 146 1.54 -10.59 -2.52
C PRO A 146 1.48 -11.03 -1.06
N LEU A 147 0.56 -11.95 -0.73
CA LEU A 147 0.34 -12.45 0.63
C LEU A 147 1.41 -13.48 1.01
N MET A 148 2.67 -13.08 0.85
CA MET A 148 3.86 -13.87 1.14
C MET A 148 4.57 -13.27 2.35
N ALA A 149 4.56 -14.00 3.47
CA ALA A 149 5.16 -13.55 4.72
C ALA A 149 6.48 -14.27 4.99
N PRO A 150 7.50 -13.56 5.54
CA PRO A 150 8.73 -14.20 5.99
C PRO A 150 8.43 -15.36 6.95
N ALA A 151 9.28 -16.37 6.91
CA ALA A 151 9.07 -17.64 7.61
C ALA A 151 8.70 -17.48 9.08
N GLU A 152 9.46 -16.66 9.78
CA GLU A 152 9.30 -16.40 11.22
C GLU A 152 7.94 -15.78 11.59
N PHE A 153 7.29 -15.10 10.63
CA PHE A 153 5.96 -14.51 10.83
C PHE A 153 4.84 -15.38 10.28
N PHE A 154 5.08 -16.10 9.17
CA PHE A 154 4.11 -17.03 8.62
C PHE A 154 3.85 -18.19 9.59
N ASP A 155 4.92 -18.74 10.16
CA ASP A 155 4.88 -19.90 11.05
C ASP A 155 4.23 -19.60 12.44
N LEU A 156 3.87 -18.33 12.70
CA LEU A 156 3.04 -17.97 13.87
C LEU A 156 1.58 -18.44 13.73
N TYR A 157 1.14 -18.75 12.51
CA TYR A 157 -0.24 -19.04 12.19
C TYR A 157 -0.39 -20.45 11.64
N ASP A 158 -1.12 -21.28 12.36
CA ASP A 158 -1.47 -22.63 11.92
C ASP A 158 -2.48 -22.55 10.76
N VAL A 159 -2.03 -22.96 9.56
CA VAL A 159 -2.83 -22.93 8.34
C VAL A 159 -4.12 -23.74 8.50
N ASP A 160 -4.08 -24.90 9.15
CA ASP A 160 -5.23 -25.77 9.33
C ASP A 160 -6.28 -25.13 10.27
N ALA A 161 -5.85 -24.28 11.18
CA ALA A 161 -6.71 -23.56 12.09
C ALA A 161 -7.28 -22.23 11.49
N MET A 162 -6.86 -21.81 10.30
CA MET A 162 -7.35 -20.56 9.70
C MET A 162 -8.83 -20.65 9.35
N PRO A 163 -9.63 -19.62 9.74
CA PRO A 163 -11.04 -19.60 9.40
C PRO A 163 -11.25 -19.39 7.90
N MET A 164 -12.26 -20.04 7.36
CA MET A 164 -12.73 -19.75 6.02
C MET A 164 -13.44 -18.39 5.95
N PRO A 165 -13.51 -17.75 4.77
CA PRO A 165 -14.33 -16.56 4.58
C PRO A 165 -15.76 -16.79 5.05
N LYS A 166 -16.32 -15.79 5.76
CA LYS A 166 -17.68 -15.90 6.34
C LYS A 166 -18.79 -15.98 5.29
N LEU A 167 -18.55 -15.40 4.12
CA LEU A 167 -19.51 -15.34 3.03
C LEU A 167 -18.92 -15.93 1.77
N ASP A 168 -19.70 -16.75 1.08
CA ASP A 168 -19.37 -17.19 -0.27
C ASP A 168 -19.89 -16.16 -1.29
N HIS A 169 -18.98 -15.52 -2.00
CA HIS A 169 -19.29 -14.52 -3.02
C HIS A 169 -20.19 -15.06 -4.16
N ARG A 170 -20.29 -16.37 -4.30
CA ARG A 170 -21.10 -17.03 -5.32
C ARG A 170 -22.56 -17.19 -4.93
N THR A 171 -22.84 -17.30 -3.65
CA THR A 171 -24.16 -17.70 -3.13
C THR A 171 -24.74 -16.74 -2.09
N ASP A 172 -23.89 -16.08 -1.29
CA ASP A 172 -24.35 -15.41 -0.06
C ASP A 172 -24.74 -13.95 -0.27
N PHE A 173 -24.36 -13.34 -1.39
CA PHE A 173 -24.75 -11.97 -1.69
C PHE A 173 -24.75 -11.66 -3.20
N GLN A 174 -25.57 -10.68 -3.59
CA GLN A 174 -25.60 -10.18 -4.95
C GLN A 174 -24.59 -9.03 -5.09
N HIS A 175 -23.66 -9.19 -6.02
CA HIS A 175 -22.73 -8.12 -6.35
C HIS A 175 -23.43 -6.91 -6.95
N HIS A 176 -22.98 -5.71 -6.59
CA HIS A 176 -23.35 -4.51 -7.33
C HIS A 176 -22.99 -4.69 -8.82
N PRO A 177 -23.83 -4.23 -9.78
CA PRO A 177 -23.60 -4.44 -11.21
C PRO A 177 -22.19 -4.03 -11.68
N TRP A 178 -21.64 -2.96 -11.14
CA TRP A 178 -20.27 -2.54 -11.46
C TRP A 178 -19.22 -3.59 -11.08
N PHE A 179 -19.37 -4.24 -9.92
CA PHE A 179 -18.48 -5.33 -9.53
C PHE A 179 -18.66 -6.57 -10.41
N ALA A 180 -19.88 -6.88 -10.77
CA ALA A 180 -20.16 -8.00 -11.65
C ALA A 180 -19.49 -7.80 -13.01
N GLU A 181 -19.60 -6.61 -13.61
CA GLU A 181 -18.92 -6.23 -14.85
C GLU A 181 -17.39 -6.26 -14.70
N TYR A 182 -16.87 -5.65 -13.62
CA TYR A 182 -15.44 -5.59 -13.33
C TYR A 182 -14.81 -6.98 -13.18
N PHE A 183 -15.52 -7.92 -12.56
CA PHE A 183 -15.03 -9.27 -12.33
C PHE A 183 -15.37 -10.26 -13.44
N ALA A 184 -16.28 -9.93 -14.35
CA ALA A 184 -16.68 -10.83 -15.45
C ALA A 184 -15.50 -11.26 -16.31
N ASP A 185 -14.54 -10.35 -16.53
CA ASP A 185 -13.36 -10.58 -17.36
C ASP A 185 -12.14 -11.10 -16.57
N GLN A 186 -12.25 -11.28 -15.26
CA GLN A 186 -11.16 -11.83 -14.48
C GLN A 186 -11.28 -13.34 -14.44
N ALA A 187 -10.26 -14.04 -14.95
CA ALA A 187 -10.19 -15.49 -14.81
C ALA A 187 -10.30 -15.84 -13.32
N ARG A 188 -11.38 -16.48 -12.96
CA ARG A 188 -11.63 -17.01 -11.63
C ARG A 188 -11.34 -18.49 -11.69
N GLU A 189 -10.13 -18.87 -11.34
CA GLU A 189 -9.91 -20.22 -10.88
C GLU A 189 -10.40 -20.27 -9.43
N ASP A 190 -11.29 -21.19 -9.13
CA ASP A 190 -11.76 -21.41 -7.77
C ASP A 190 -10.60 -21.91 -6.94
N ALA A 191 -10.13 -21.08 -6.01
CA ALA A 191 -9.11 -21.48 -5.06
C ALA A 191 -9.68 -22.54 -4.10
N SER A 192 -8.88 -23.55 -3.77
CA SER A 192 -9.26 -24.55 -2.77
C SER A 192 -9.33 -23.93 -1.36
N ASP A 193 -10.01 -24.62 -0.45
CA ASP A 193 -10.08 -24.25 0.95
C ASP A 193 -8.69 -24.11 1.57
N GLU A 194 -7.76 -25.00 1.22
CA GLU A 194 -6.36 -24.93 1.65
C GLU A 194 -5.69 -23.66 1.16
N GLN A 195 -5.86 -23.29 -0.10
CA GLN A 195 -5.31 -22.05 -0.66
C GLN A 195 -5.86 -20.80 0.02
N HIS A 196 -7.13 -20.78 0.36
CA HIS A 196 -7.72 -19.69 1.15
C HIS A 196 -7.12 -19.60 2.55
N ARG A 197 -6.88 -20.72 3.22
CA ARG A 197 -6.26 -20.77 4.54
C ARG A 197 -4.80 -20.32 4.49
N VAL A 198 -4.04 -20.77 3.49
CA VAL A 198 -2.66 -20.31 3.26
C VAL A 198 -2.63 -18.78 3.01
N ALA A 199 -3.56 -18.26 2.23
CA ALA A 199 -3.66 -16.82 1.99
C ALA A 199 -3.99 -16.03 3.27
N ALA A 200 -4.88 -16.56 4.10
CA ALA A 200 -5.22 -15.96 5.39
C ALA A 200 -4.01 -15.95 6.34
N ALA A 201 -3.29 -17.07 6.47
CA ALA A 201 -2.07 -17.17 7.26
C ALA A 201 -0.99 -16.22 6.74
N GLY A 202 -0.81 -16.14 5.41
CA GLY A 202 0.12 -15.20 4.77
C GLY A 202 -0.21 -13.74 5.07
N TYR A 203 -1.50 -13.36 5.02
CA TYR A 203 -1.93 -12.01 5.39
C TYR A 203 -1.67 -11.69 6.86
N LEU A 204 -2.03 -12.58 7.76
CA LEU A 204 -1.79 -12.38 9.20
C LEU A 204 -0.29 -12.35 9.52
N GLY A 205 0.50 -13.20 8.86
CA GLY A 205 1.97 -13.14 8.94
C GLY A 205 2.54 -11.80 8.49
N LEU A 206 2.00 -11.22 7.39
CA LEU A 206 2.37 -9.86 6.96
C LEU A 206 1.95 -8.78 7.96
N CYS A 207 0.81 -8.94 8.64
CA CYS A 207 0.42 -8.02 9.70
C CYS A 207 1.41 -8.05 10.86
N SER A 208 1.82 -9.25 11.33
CA SER A 208 2.84 -9.40 12.37
C SER A 208 4.20 -8.88 11.92
N PHE A 209 4.57 -9.10 10.66
CA PHE A 209 5.77 -8.52 10.09
C PHE A 209 5.73 -6.98 10.11
N SER A 210 4.63 -6.37 9.66
CA SER A 210 4.46 -4.90 9.69
C SER A 210 4.55 -4.36 11.11
N ASP A 211 3.93 -5.03 12.07
CA ASP A 211 3.98 -4.66 13.49
C ASP A 211 5.43 -4.68 14.01
N ALA A 212 6.19 -5.71 13.66
CA ALA A 212 7.61 -5.79 14.03
C ALA A 212 8.45 -4.65 13.41
N MET A 213 8.18 -4.27 12.15
CA MET A 213 8.87 -3.12 11.51
C MET A 213 8.52 -1.80 12.19
N VAL A 214 7.25 -1.59 12.54
CA VAL A 214 6.82 -0.43 13.33
C VAL A 214 7.48 -0.43 14.71
N GLY A 215 7.53 -1.60 15.37
CA GLY A 215 8.16 -1.77 16.67
C GLY A 215 9.65 -1.35 16.68
N GLN A 216 10.42 -1.71 15.64
CA GLN A 216 11.82 -1.28 15.51
C GLN A 216 11.97 0.24 15.47
N VAL A 217 11.12 0.91 14.69
CA VAL A 217 11.15 2.38 14.56
C VAL A 217 10.78 3.06 15.89
N LEU A 218 9.73 2.56 16.56
CA LEU A 218 9.30 3.10 17.85
C LEU A 218 10.34 2.90 18.96
N GLN A 219 10.99 1.73 19.03
CA GLN A 219 12.06 1.47 19.99
C GLN A 219 13.26 2.42 19.79
N THR A 220 13.59 2.73 18.53
CA THR A 220 14.65 3.71 18.23
C THR A 220 14.24 5.12 18.61
N LEU A 221 12.97 5.49 18.43
CA LEU A 221 12.46 6.81 18.82
C LEU A 221 12.49 7.02 20.34
N GLU A 222 12.30 5.95 21.13
CA GLU A 222 12.25 5.99 22.60
C GLU A 222 13.65 5.93 23.25
N SER A 223 14.69 5.55 22.51
CA SER A 223 16.06 5.39 23.03
C SER A 223 16.86 6.68 23.00
#